data_12bd8fc39bfabe51473db2fc528e088b
#
_entry.id   12bd8fc39bfabe51473db2fc528e088b
#
_cell.length_a   1.000
_cell.length_b   1.000
_cell.length_c   1.000
_cell.angle_alpha   90.00
_cell.angle_beta   90.00
_cell.angle_gamma   90.00
#
_symmetry.space_group_name_H-M   'P 1'
#
loop_
_entity.id
_entity.type
_entity.pdbx_description
1 polymer ?
#
loop_
_entity_poly.entity_id
_entity_poly.type
_entity_poly.pdbx_seq_one_letter_code
_entity_poly.pdbx_strand_id
1 'polypeptide(L)'
;LLGFAGVALIVWPREAAPSGYMGWQALILFGSVCWAVGTVLYRDATLATGPVAFNAVMMLFGGACLLLAGLATGELARWRWSGRGLLALIYLALFGSAVAYTAYSWLLKRVPADRVSTFAYVNPAVAAVLGWAVLGESLGALQLAGMLVVLLGVALVTMPSRLA
;
A
#
# COMPACT_ATOMS: atom_id res chain seq x y z
N LEU A 1 10.91 -7.55 -11.71
CA LEU A 1 10.54 -8.98 -11.67
C LEU A 1 10.97 -9.64 -10.35
N LEU A 2 12.22 -9.45 -9.88
CA LEU A 2 12.70 -10.05 -8.62
C LEU A 2 11.86 -9.63 -7.41
N GLY A 3 11.53 -8.34 -7.26
CA GLY A 3 10.68 -7.87 -6.19
C GLY A 3 9.30 -8.54 -6.20
N PHE A 4 8.71 -8.71 -7.37
CA PHE A 4 7.43 -9.41 -7.52
C PHE A 4 7.53 -10.90 -7.12
N ALA A 5 8.60 -11.58 -7.53
CA ALA A 5 8.84 -12.97 -7.13
C ALA A 5 9.00 -13.10 -5.61
N GLY A 6 9.73 -12.17 -4.97
CA GLY A 6 9.88 -12.14 -3.52
C GLY A 6 8.56 -11.92 -2.78
N VAL A 7 7.72 -10.99 -3.26
CA VAL A 7 6.37 -10.77 -2.70
C VAL A 7 5.51 -12.02 -2.87
N ALA A 8 5.54 -12.67 -4.04
CA ALA A 8 4.81 -13.91 -4.27
C ALA A 8 5.20 -15.02 -3.29
N LEU A 9 6.50 -15.12 -2.94
CA LEU A 9 6.97 -16.08 -1.93
C LEU A 9 6.49 -15.73 -0.52
N ILE A 10 6.46 -14.43 -0.15
CA ILE A 10 5.97 -13.99 1.17
C ILE A 10 4.48 -14.29 1.34
N VAL A 11 3.70 -14.00 0.30
CA VAL A 11 2.22 -14.09 0.31
C VAL A 11 1.73 -15.47 -0.13
N TRP A 12 2.66 -16.41 -0.43
CA TRP A 12 2.29 -17.75 -0.90
C TRP A 12 1.25 -18.39 0.03
N PRO A 13 0.06 -18.74 -0.50
CA PRO A 13 -1.00 -19.28 0.32
C PRO A 13 -0.59 -20.62 0.93
N ARG A 14 -0.67 -20.74 2.25
CA ARG A 14 -0.42 -22.00 2.97
C ARG A 14 -1.62 -22.94 2.87
N GLU A 15 -2.78 -22.39 2.57
CA GLU A 15 -4.04 -23.15 2.40
C GLU A 15 -4.77 -22.62 1.16
N ALA A 16 -5.56 -23.48 0.52
CA ALA A 16 -6.38 -23.08 -0.63
C ALA A 16 -7.39 -22.00 -0.19
N ALA A 17 -7.38 -20.85 -0.87
CA ALA A 17 -8.35 -19.80 -0.59
C ALA A 17 -9.77 -20.31 -0.86
N PRO A 18 -10.72 -20.12 0.08
CA PRO A 18 -12.12 -20.50 -0.15
C PRO A 18 -12.66 -19.86 -1.43
N SER A 19 -13.47 -20.60 -2.19
CA SER A 19 -13.97 -20.25 -3.53
C SER A 19 -14.76 -18.93 -3.64
N GLY A 20 -15.17 -18.32 -2.51
CA GLY A 20 -15.87 -17.02 -2.49
C GLY A 20 -14.99 -15.77 -2.59
N TYR A 21 -13.66 -15.90 -2.57
CA TYR A 21 -12.74 -14.76 -2.50
C TYR A 21 -12.33 -14.16 -3.84
N MET A 22 -12.64 -14.81 -4.98
CA MET A 22 -12.20 -14.34 -6.30
C MET A 22 -12.69 -12.92 -6.64
N GLY A 23 -13.91 -12.56 -6.27
CA GLY A 23 -14.47 -11.22 -6.49
C GLY A 23 -13.71 -10.14 -5.72
N TRP A 24 -13.37 -10.42 -4.46
CA TRP A 24 -12.59 -9.50 -3.62
C TRP A 24 -11.15 -9.34 -4.12
N GLN A 25 -10.54 -10.41 -4.59
CA GLN A 25 -9.20 -10.36 -5.22
C GLN A 25 -9.20 -9.52 -6.50
N ALA A 26 -10.22 -9.67 -7.35
CA ALA A 26 -10.38 -8.85 -8.54
C ALA A 26 -10.54 -7.37 -8.20
N LEU A 27 -11.29 -7.03 -7.14
CA LEU A 27 -11.45 -5.66 -6.66
C LEU A 27 -10.13 -5.06 -6.16
N ILE A 28 -9.31 -5.85 -5.45
CA ILE A 28 -7.98 -5.42 -5.01
C ILE A 28 -7.06 -5.16 -6.20
N LEU A 29 -7.06 -6.04 -7.19
CA LEU A 29 -6.28 -5.85 -8.42
C LEU A 29 -6.73 -4.61 -9.19
N PHE A 30 -8.04 -4.38 -9.31
CA PHE A 30 -8.58 -3.17 -9.90
C PHE A 30 -8.12 -1.92 -9.16
N GLY A 31 -8.18 -1.91 -7.83
CA GLY A 31 -7.65 -0.82 -7.00
C GLY A 31 -6.16 -0.56 -7.23
N SER A 32 -5.38 -1.62 -7.40
CA SER A 32 -3.94 -1.52 -7.69
C SER A 32 -3.66 -0.89 -9.05
N VAL A 33 -4.47 -1.21 -10.06
CA VAL A 33 -4.39 -0.58 -11.40
C VAL A 33 -4.77 0.91 -11.30
N CYS A 34 -5.87 1.23 -10.59
CA CYS A 34 -6.27 2.63 -10.36
C CYS A 34 -5.17 3.43 -9.65
N TRP A 35 -4.51 2.83 -8.64
CA TRP A 35 -3.37 3.43 -7.97
C TRP A 35 -2.20 3.71 -8.92
N ALA A 36 -1.84 2.75 -9.77
CA ALA A 36 -0.75 2.90 -10.74
C ALA A 36 -1.05 4.00 -11.76
N VAL A 37 -2.24 4.03 -12.32
CA VAL A 37 -2.70 5.08 -13.24
C VAL A 37 -2.69 6.44 -12.55
N GLY A 38 -3.26 6.53 -11.35
CA GLY A 38 -3.27 7.76 -10.54
C GLY A 38 -1.87 8.29 -10.25
N THR A 39 -0.91 7.40 -9.99
CA THR A 39 0.50 7.75 -9.76
C THR A 39 1.12 8.43 -10.98
N VAL A 40 0.92 7.87 -12.19
CA VAL A 40 1.43 8.43 -13.44
C VAL A 40 0.78 9.78 -13.72
N LEU A 41 -0.56 9.86 -13.65
CA LEU A 41 -1.30 11.10 -13.87
C LEU A 41 -0.89 12.21 -12.89
N TYR A 42 -0.72 11.88 -11.62
CA TYR A 42 -0.27 12.84 -10.61
C TYR A 42 1.14 13.34 -10.88
N ARG A 43 2.06 12.46 -11.28
CA ARG A 43 3.43 12.83 -11.58
C ARG A 43 3.52 13.88 -12.68
N ASP A 44 2.75 13.68 -13.74
CA ASP A 44 2.81 14.53 -14.95
C ASP A 44 1.92 15.79 -14.83
N ALA A 45 1.01 15.81 -13.84
CA ALA A 45 0.11 16.94 -13.62
C ALA A 45 0.87 18.22 -13.18
N THR A 46 0.56 19.34 -13.82
CA THR A 46 0.95 20.67 -13.34
C THR A 46 -0.09 21.12 -12.31
N LEU A 47 0.29 21.11 -11.04
CA LEU A 47 -0.61 21.48 -9.96
C LEU A 47 -0.62 23.00 -9.76
N ALA A 48 -1.77 23.63 -9.87
CA ALA A 48 -1.96 25.04 -9.51
C ALA A 48 -1.84 25.27 -8.00
N THR A 49 -2.06 24.20 -7.19
CA THR A 49 -1.97 24.19 -5.74
C THR A 49 -0.79 23.33 -5.28
N GLY A 50 -0.28 23.60 -4.07
CA GLY A 50 0.78 22.77 -3.49
C GLY A 50 0.33 21.31 -3.27
N PRO A 51 1.30 20.35 -3.17
CA PRO A 51 1.00 18.93 -2.99
C PRO A 51 0.09 18.61 -1.80
N VAL A 52 0.24 19.35 -0.71
CA VAL A 52 -0.57 19.14 0.52
C VAL A 52 -2.05 19.47 0.26
N ALA A 53 -2.33 20.62 -0.37
CA ALA A 53 -3.70 21.02 -0.66
C ALA A 53 -4.35 20.07 -1.69
N PHE A 54 -3.63 19.67 -2.72
CA PHE A 54 -4.10 18.69 -3.69
C PHE A 54 -4.43 17.35 -3.01
N ASN A 55 -3.54 16.83 -2.17
CA ASN A 55 -3.77 15.59 -1.44
C ASN A 55 -4.98 15.68 -0.51
N ALA A 56 -5.15 16.80 0.19
CA ALA A 56 -6.31 17.00 1.06
C ALA A 56 -7.62 16.90 0.28
N VAL A 57 -7.71 17.56 -0.88
CA VAL A 57 -8.90 17.49 -1.74
C VAL A 57 -9.13 16.06 -2.24
N MET A 58 -8.07 15.36 -2.70
CA MET A 58 -8.17 13.98 -3.18
C MET A 58 -8.64 13.02 -2.08
N MET A 59 -8.12 13.17 -0.86
CA MET A 59 -8.51 12.35 0.29
C MET A 59 -9.93 12.64 0.74
N LEU A 60 -10.36 13.91 0.76
CA LEU A 60 -11.73 14.28 1.09
C LEU A 60 -12.71 13.71 0.07
N PHE A 61 -12.41 13.86 -1.22
CA PHE A 61 -13.26 13.33 -2.28
C PHE A 61 -13.34 11.79 -2.23
N GLY A 62 -12.20 11.10 -2.17
CA GLY A 62 -12.15 9.65 -2.07
C GLY A 62 -12.84 9.12 -0.80
N GLY A 63 -12.61 9.79 0.35
CA GLY A 63 -13.27 9.48 1.61
C GLY A 63 -14.79 9.67 1.55
N ALA A 64 -15.26 10.74 0.90
CA ALA A 64 -16.70 10.96 0.69
C ALA A 64 -17.32 9.87 -0.19
N CYS A 65 -16.65 9.47 -1.28
CA CYS A 65 -17.11 8.37 -2.14
C CYS A 65 -17.21 7.05 -1.37
N LEU A 66 -16.18 6.72 -0.57
CA LEU A 66 -16.17 5.50 0.25
C LEU A 66 -17.26 5.54 1.33
N LEU A 67 -17.45 6.69 1.97
CA LEU A 67 -18.51 6.86 2.98
C LEU A 67 -19.90 6.66 2.35
N LEU A 68 -20.16 7.24 1.19
CA LEU A 68 -21.43 7.07 0.47
C LEU A 68 -21.63 5.60 0.06
N ALA A 69 -20.60 4.92 -0.41
CA ALA A 69 -20.66 3.49 -0.73
C ALA A 69 -20.97 2.65 0.51
N GLY A 70 -20.29 2.91 1.64
CA GLY A 70 -20.53 2.22 2.91
C GLY A 70 -21.94 2.45 3.47
N LEU A 71 -22.48 3.67 3.31
CA LEU A 71 -23.87 3.98 3.67
C LEU A 71 -24.85 3.20 2.77
N ALA A 72 -24.60 3.15 1.47
CA ALA A 72 -25.46 2.46 0.50
C ALA A 72 -25.48 0.93 0.73
N THR A 73 -24.37 0.36 1.20
CA THR A 73 -24.24 -1.09 1.54
C THR A 73 -24.68 -1.43 2.96
N GLY A 74 -25.13 -0.44 3.73
CA GLY A 74 -25.64 -0.63 5.10
C GLY A 74 -24.53 -0.96 6.12
N GLU A 75 -23.28 -0.59 5.84
CA GLU A 75 -22.15 -0.87 6.75
C GLU A 75 -22.28 -0.13 8.07
N LEU A 76 -22.91 1.06 8.07
CA LEU A 76 -23.12 1.84 9.29
C LEU A 76 -23.93 1.07 10.35
N ALA A 77 -24.88 0.24 9.96
CA ALA A 77 -25.67 -0.60 10.87
C ALA A 77 -24.83 -1.72 11.52
N ARG A 78 -23.73 -2.10 10.89
CA ARG A 78 -22.79 -3.13 11.37
C ARG A 78 -21.62 -2.53 12.15
N TRP A 79 -21.49 -1.22 12.15
CA TRP A 79 -20.38 -0.52 12.80
C TRP A 79 -20.41 -0.73 14.32
N ARG A 80 -19.29 -1.16 14.87
CA ARG A 80 -19.09 -1.32 16.32
C ARG A 80 -17.95 -0.41 16.77
N TRP A 81 -18.27 0.53 17.62
CA TRP A 81 -17.25 1.40 18.22
C TRP A 81 -16.41 0.62 19.23
N SER A 82 -15.11 0.66 19.09
CA SER A 82 -14.17 0.17 20.10
C SER A 82 -13.02 1.16 20.25
N GLY A 83 -12.50 1.33 21.46
CA GLY A 83 -11.37 2.24 21.71
C GLY A 83 -10.14 1.89 20.86
N ARG A 84 -9.85 0.60 20.71
CA ARG A 84 -8.75 0.11 19.85
C ARG A 84 -9.00 0.43 18.37
N GLY A 85 -10.21 0.25 17.90
CA GLY A 85 -10.58 0.59 16.52
C GLY A 85 -10.47 2.08 16.24
N LEU A 86 -10.88 2.94 17.18
CA LEU A 86 -10.75 4.38 17.06
C LEU A 86 -9.27 4.81 17.03
N LEU A 87 -8.44 4.27 17.92
CA LEU A 87 -6.99 4.55 17.92
C LEU A 87 -6.33 4.11 16.60
N ALA A 88 -6.67 2.93 16.09
CA ALA A 88 -6.17 2.46 14.79
C ALA A 88 -6.60 3.37 13.65
N LEU A 89 -7.85 3.85 13.65
CA LEU A 89 -8.37 4.79 12.65
C LEU A 89 -7.61 6.12 12.70
N ILE A 90 -7.41 6.69 13.90
CA ILE A 90 -6.66 7.93 14.09
C ILE A 90 -5.21 7.75 13.61
N TYR A 91 -4.57 6.64 13.99
CA TYR A 91 -3.20 6.34 13.55
C TYR A 91 -3.11 6.26 12.01
N LEU A 92 -4.02 5.53 11.36
CA LEU A 92 -4.05 5.40 9.90
C LEU A 92 -4.34 6.74 9.21
N ALA A 93 -5.24 7.55 9.76
CA ALA A 93 -5.57 8.87 9.21
C ALA A 93 -4.37 9.83 9.30
N LEU A 94 -3.68 9.88 10.43
CA LEU A 94 -2.55 10.78 10.63
C LEU A 94 -1.28 10.28 9.93
N PHE A 95 -0.85 9.06 10.22
CA PHE A 95 0.44 8.55 9.73
C PHE A 95 0.32 7.89 8.36
N GLY A 96 -0.69 7.06 8.14
CA GLY A 96 -0.89 6.37 6.86
C GLY A 96 -1.38 7.29 5.74
N SER A 97 -2.25 8.24 6.07
CA SER A 97 -2.83 9.16 5.07
C SER A 97 -2.12 10.51 5.05
N ALA A 98 -2.20 11.32 6.12
CA ALA A 98 -1.69 12.68 6.08
C ALA A 98 -0.15 12.73 5.89
N VAL A 99 0.61 12.00 6.70
CA VAL A 99 2.08 12.04 6.66
C VAL A 99 2.62 11.22 5.48
N ALA A 100 2.30 9.93 5.41
CA ALA A 100 2.90 9.02 4.44
C ALA A 100 2.50 9.38 3.00
N TYR A 101 1.22 9.70 2.75
CA TYR A 101 0.77 10.05 1.41
C TYR A 101 1.33 11.42 0.96
N THR A 102 1.48 12.37 1.87
CA THR A 102 2.13 13.67 1.55
C THR A 102 3.60 13.47 1.22
N ALA A 103 4.32 12.64 1.99
CA ALA A 103 5.71 12.29 1.71
C ALA A 103 5.86 11.57 0.35
N TYR A 104 4.96 10.60 0.06
CA TYR A 104 4.91 9.90 -1.22
C TYR A 104 4.70 10.86 -2.39
N SER A 105 3.70 11.73 -2.30
CA SER A 105 3.37 12.71 -3.34
C SER A 105 4.51 13.71 -3.56
N TRP A 106 5.18 14.11 -2.48
CA TRP A 106 6.34 14.98 -2.54
C TRP A 106 7.54 14.29 -3.24
N LEU A 107 7.76 13.01 -2.96
CA LEU A 107 8.81 12.20 -3.60
C LEU A 107 8.54 12.01 -5.09
N LEU A 108 7.30 11.73 -5.49
CA LEU A 108 6.92 11.53 -6.91
C LEU A 108 7.24 12.72 -7.79
N LYS A 109 7.27 13.94 -7.24
CA LYS A 109 7.64 15.16 -7.99
C LYS A 109 9.15 15.37 -8.08
N ARG A 110 9.97 14.59 -7.36
CA ARG A 110 11.43 14.77 -7.27
C ARG A 110 12.26 13.55 -7.67
N VAL A 111 11.66 12.38 -7.58
CA VAL A 111 12.34 11.11 -7.80
C VAL A 111 11.57 10.32 -8.86
N PRO A 112 12.25 9.59 -9.75
CA PRO A 112 11.60 8.71 -10.72
C PRO A 112 10.61 7.74 -10.06
N ALA A 113 9.44 7.54 -10.69
CA ALA A 113 8.34 6.77 -10.10
C ALA A 113 8.71 5.30 -9.82
N ASP A 114 9.58 4.70 -10.63
CA ASP A 114 10.12 3.35 -10.44
C ASP A 114 10.89 3.22 -9.11
N ARG A 115 11.69 4.22 -8.77
CA ARG A 115 12.41 4.27 -7.47
C ARG A 115 11.45 4.53 -6.31
N VAL A 116 10.53 5.47 -6.46
CA VAL A 116 9.54 5.74 -5.41
C VAL A 116 8.71 4.50 -5.14
N SER A 117 8.27 3.79 -6.19
CA SER A 117 7.40 2.60 -6.07
C SER A 117 8.08 1.39 -5.41
N THR A 118 9.38 1.43 -5.14
CA THR A 118 10.07 0.32 -4.44
C THR A 118 9.55 0.07 -3.04
N PHE A 119 8.91 1.07 -2.39
CA PHE A 119 8.28 0.88 -1.08
C PHE A 119 7.21 -0.23 -1.12
N ALA A 120 6.51 -0.39 -2.24
CA ALA A 120 5.47 -1.41 -2.38
C ALA A 120 6.02 -2.84 -2.25
N TYR A 121 7.27 -3.06 -2.61
CA TYR A 121 7.94 -4.34 -2.41
C TYR A 121 8.42 -4.53 -0.97
N VAL A 122 8.80 -3.46 -0.30
CA VAL A 122 9.28 -3.52 1.10
C VAL A 122 8.13 -3.74 2.08
N ASN A 123 6.93 -3.21 1.79
CA ASN A 123 5.77 -3.30 2.67
C ASN A 123 5.43 -4.74 3.12
N PRO A 124 5.36 -5.77 2.26
CA PRO A 124 5.09 -7.14 2.70
C PRO A 124 6.15 -7.69 3.66
N ALA A 125 7.42 -7.33 3.45
CA ALA A 125 8.50 -7.74 4.35
C ALA A 125 8.36 -7.07 5.73
N VAL A 126 8.08 -5.77 5.76
CA VAL A 126 7.82 -5.02 7.00
C VAL A 126 6.58 -5.58 7.71
N ALA A 127 5.50 -5.86 6.98
CA ALA A 127 4.29 -6.44 7.54
C ALA A 127 4.56 -7.81 8.18
N ALA A 128 5.35 -8.67 7.54
CA ALA A 128 5.71 -9.98 8.09
C ALA A 128 6.55 -9.85 9.38
N VAL A 129 7.53 -8.92 9.42
CA VAL A 129 8.31 -8.64 10.64
C VAL A 129 7.44 -8.12 11.76
N LEU A 130 6.52 -7.21 11.48
CA LEU A 130 5.60 -6.67 12.48
C LEU A 130 4.61 -7.73 12.97
N GLY A 131 4.09 -8.59 12.10
CA GLY A 131 3.24 -9.73 12.47
C GLY A 131 3.96 -10.66 13.44
N TRP A 132 5.21 -10.99 13.14
CA TRP A 132 6.05 -11.77 14.05
C TRP A 132 6.30 -11.05 15.39
N ALA A 133 6.73 -9.80 15.38
CA ALA A 133 7.14 -9.08 16.58
C ALA A 133 5.97 -8.68 17.49
N VAL A 134 4.81 -8.31 16.91
CA VAL A 134 3.66 -7.76 17.65
C VAL A 134 2.59 -8.79 17.91
N LEU A 135 2.32 -9.67 16.92
CA LEU A 135 1.26 -10.67 17.00
C LEU A 135 1.77 -12.07 17.35
N GLY A 136 3.10 -12.27 17.42
CA GLY A 136 3.70 -13.57 17.71
C GLY A 136 3.56 -14.57 16.57
N GLU A 137 3.31 -14.10 15.34
CA GLU A 137 3.19 -14.98 14.17
C GLU A 137 4.51 -15.68 13.85
N SER A 138 4.48 -16.92 13.43
CA SER A 138 5.69 -17.66 13.03
C SER A 138 6.11 -17.25 11.62
N LEU A 139 7.36 -16.81 11.45
CA LEU A 139 7.97 -16.62 10.14
C LEU A 139 8.44 -17.97 9.59
N GLY A 140 7.85 -18.41 8.49
CA GLY A 140 8.29 -19.62 7.79
C GLY A 140 9.52 -19.36 6.92
N ALA A 141 10.26 -20.42 6.60
CA ALA A 141 11.45 -20.33 5.74
C ALA A 141 11.15 -19.69 4.37
N LEU A 142 9.98 -19.96 3.80
CA LEU A 142 9.54 -19.38 2.53
C LEU A 142 9.35 -17.87 2.62
N GLN A 143 8.80 -17.38 3.73
CA GLN A 143 8.64 -15.95 3.99
C GLN A 143 10.00 -15.25 4.14
N LEU A 144 10.93 -15.85 4.89
CA LEU A 144 12.29 -15.34 5.04
C LEU A 144 13.01 -15.28 3.70
N ALA A 145 12.92 -16.34 2.89
CA ALA A 145 13.49 -16.36 1.55
C ALA A 145 12.88 -15.26 0.66
N GLY A 146 11.54 -15.09 0.69
CA GLY A 146 10.85 -14.03 -0.04
C GLY A 146 11.30 -12.62 0.38
N MET A 147 11.50 -12.38 1.68
CA MET A 147 12.02 -11.10 2.19
C MET A 147 13.42 -10.81 1.64
N LEU A 148 14.32 -11.79 1.63
CA LEU A 148 15.66 -11.64 1.05
C LEU A 148 15.60 -11.32 -0.44
N VAL A 149 14.75 -12.02 -1.21
CA VAL A 149 14.57 -11.76 -2.65
C VAL A 149 14.01 -10.35 -2.89
N VAL A 150 13.05 -9.88 -2.08
CA VAL A 150 12.55 -8.50 -2.15
C VAL A 150 13.67 -7.50 -1.91
N LEU A 151 14.44 -7.66 -0.84
CA LEU A 151 15.51 -6.72 -0.49
C LEU A 151 16.58 -6.66 -1.56
N LEU A 152 16.95 -7.80 -2.16
CA LEU A 152 17.85 -7.86 -3.30
C LEU A 152 17.28 -7.13 -4.52
N GLY A 153 16.01 -7.33 -4.83
CA GLY A 153 15.31 -6.64 -5.92
C GLY A 153 15.31 -5.13 -5.74
N VAL A 154 15.03 -4.64 -4.53
CA VAL A 154 15.06 -3.21 -4.19
C VAL A 154 16.48 -2.66 -4.31
N ALA A 155 17.47 -3.36 -3.77
CA ALA A 155 18.87 -2.94 -3.85
C ALA A 155 19.34 -2.78 -5.29
N LEU A 156 18.98 -3.70 -6.18
CA LEU A 156 19.33 -3.62 -7.61
C LEU A 156 18.69 -2.40 -8.32
N VAL A 157 17.46 -2.03 -7.97
CA VAL A 157 16.78 -0.88 -8.57
C VAL A 157 17.31 0.44 -8.02
N THR A 158 17.73 0.45 -6.75
CA THR A 158 18.19 1.68 -6.07
C THR A 158 19.68 1.95 -6.27
N MET A 159 20.46 0.94 -6.68
CA MET A 159 21.88 1.16 -7.00
C MET A 159 22.05 2.18 -8.12
N PRO A 160 22.91 3.19 -7.94
CA PRO A 160 23.22 4.10 -9.03
C PRO A 160 23.86 3.29 -10.17
N SER A 161 23.28 3.39 -11.37
CA SER A 161 23.90 2.84 -12.57
C SER A 161 25.28 3.52 -12.77
N ARG A 162 26.36 2.83 -12.44
CA ARG A 162 27.76 3.29 -12.66
C ARG A 162 28.17 3.23 -14.14
N LEU A 163 27.19 3.08 -15.06
CA LEU A 163 27.42 2.95 -16.50
C LEU A 163 26.62 4.06 -17.21
N ALA A 164 27.14 5.26 -17.17
CA ALA A 164 26.87 6.31 -18.17
C ALA A 164 28.11 7.21 -18.25
#